data_c163a6d9a3e8db7bec6a70c556d0b6ee
#
_entry.id   c163a6d9a3e8db7bec6a70c556d0b6ee
#
_cell.length_a   1.000
_cell.length_b   1.000
_cell.length_c   1.000
_cell.angle_alpha   90.00
_cell.angle_beta   90.00
_cell.angle_gamma   90.00
#
_symmetry.space_group_name_H-M   'P 1'
#
loop_
_entity.id
_entity.type
_entity.pdbx_description
1 polymer ?
#
loop_
_entity_poly.entity_id
_entity_poly.type
_entity_poly.pdbx_seq_one_letter_code
_entity_poly.pdbx_strand_id
1 'polypeptide(L)'
;MMSVRLYNTLTRRKEDFSPLQAGKAGIYVCGITAYDLCHIGHARAAIVFDVLARFLRYRGYDVTYVKNFTDVDDKIIARAEREGRTIGEVAETFIAAHDEDMAALGVERATVTPRATEHIDGMIALIRTLLEKGLAYVVDGDVYYAVERFAGYGKLSGRGLEEMLAGARIDVNEKKTNPMDFALWKGSKPGEPGWDSPWGKGRPGWHIECSVMSQRYLGDTFDIHGGGEDLIFPHHENEIAQSEGATGRPLARVWMHNGFVRVNKEKMSKSLGNFSTI
;
A
#
# COMPACT_ATOMS: atom_id res chain seq x y z
N MET A 1 3.22 1.02 34.51
CA MET A 1 2.59 1.82 33.43
C MET A 1 1.53 0.96 32.76
N MET A 2 0.33 1.53 32.44
CA MET A 2 -0.67 0.78 31.68
C MET A 2 -0.09 0.44 30.29
N SER A 3 -0.30 -0.78 29.81
CA SER A 3 0.12 -1.22 28.48
C SER A 3 -0.66 -0.45 27.40
N VAL A 4 -0.02 -0.21 26.26
CA VAL A 4 -0.73 0.27 25.06
C VAL A 4 -1.43 -0.92 24.43
N ARG A 5 -2.74 -0.80 24.18
CA ARG A 5 -3.52 -1.88 23.56
C ARG A 5 -4.06 -1.43 22.21
N LEU A 6 -3.79 -2.21 21.18
CA LEU A 6 -4.18 -1.95 19.79
C LEU A 6 -5.11 -3.06 19.29
N TYR A 7 -6.11 -2.69 18.49
CA TYR A 7 -6.91 -3.67 17.77
C TYR A 7 -6.13 -4.14 16.54
N ASN A 8 -5.88 -5.44 16.48
CA ASN A 8 -5.15 -6.05 15.38
C ASN A 8 -6.14 -6.72 14.41
N THR A 9 -6.21 -6.22 13.19
CA THR A 9 -7.12 -6.76 12.16
C THR A 9 -6.80 -8.22 11.83
N LEU A 10 -5.52 -8.61 11.88
CA LEU A 10 -5.10 -9.98 11.58
C LEU A 10 -5.67 -10.99 12.59
N THR A 11 -5.61 -10.66 13.88
CA THR A 11 -6.10 -11.54 14.97
C THR A 11 -7.55 -11.24 15.35
N ARG A 12 -8.09 -10.08 14.89
CA ARG A 12 -9.43 -9.57 15.23
C ARG A 12 -9.64 -9.34 16.73
N ARG A 13 -8.56 -9.02 17.45
CA ARG A 13 -8.55 -8.82 18.89
C ARG A 13 -7.84 -7.54 19.27
N LYS A 14 -8.16 -7.02 20.45
CA LYS A 14 -7.40 -5.97 21.10
C LYS A 14 -6.27 -6.60 21.91
N GLU A 15 -5.03 -6.32 21.51
CA GLU A 15 -3.82 -6.94 22.07
C GLU A 15 -2.90 -5.89 22.68
N ASP A 16 -2.08 -6.31 23.63
CA ASP A 16 -1.04 -5.47 24.20
C ASP A 16 0.06 -5.23 23.15
N PHE A 17 0.40 -3.98 22.92
CA PHE A 17 1.47 -3.62 22.01
C PHE A 17 2.82 -3.97 22.62
N SER A 18 3.54 -4.84 21.95
CA SER A 18 4.91 -5.23 22.30
C SER A 18 5.80 -5.03 21.07
N PRO A 19 6.66 -4.00 21.04
CA PRO A 19 7.48 -3.71 19.89
C PRO A 19 8.55 -4.78 19.66
N LEU A 20 9.04 -4.89 18.41
CA LEU A 20 10.13 -5.77 18.04
C LEU A 20 11.43 -5.40 18.74
N GLN A 21 11.66 -4.11 18.90
CA GLN A 21 12.81 -3.58 19.61
C GLN A 21 12.33 -2.73 20.79
N ALA A 22 12.79 -3.07 22.00
CA ALA A 22 12.40 -2.35 23.21
C ALA A 22 12.60 -0.83 23.06
N GLY A 23 11.55 -0.06 23.40
CA GLY A 23 11.57 1.40 23.33
C GLY A 23 11.41 1.99 21.90
N LYS A 24 11.34 1.19 20.85
CA LYS A 24 11.11 1.67 19.48
C LYS A 24 9.78 1.19 18.93
N ALA A 25 9.24 1.90 17.94
CA ALA A 25 8.05 1.48 17.22
C ALA A 25 8.15 1.87 15.73
N GLY A 26 8.14 0.88 14.86
CA GLY A 26 8.10 1.05 13.40
C GLY A 26 6.65 1.03 12.91
N ILE A 27 6.22 2.08 12.23
CA ILE A 27 4.88 2.21 11.66
C ILE A 27 5.01 2.45 10.16
N TYR A 28 4.37 1.62 9.35
CA TYR A 28 4.17 1.88 7.93
C TYR A 28 2.69 2.10 7.64
N VAL A 29 2.37 3.15 6.91
CA VAL A 29 1.00 3.44 6.48
C VAL A 29 0.99 3.69 4.98
N CYS A 30 0.15 2.96 4.25
CA CYS A 30 -0.04 3.21 2.84
C CYS A 30 -0.54 4.63 2.61
N GLY A 31 0.18 5.36 1.78
CA GLY A 31 -0.10 6.75 1.44
C GLY A 31 -1.10 6.90 0.31
N ILE A 32 -1.08 8.05 -0.33
CA ILE A 32 -1.98 8.37 -1.44
C ILE A 32 -1.34 8.07 -2.79
N THR A 33 -2.18 7.79 -3.80
CA THR A 33 -1.81 7.92 -5.20
C THR A 33 -1.96 9.39 -5.60
N ALA A 34 -0.86 10.01 -6.00
CA ALA A 34 -0.75 11.46 -6.19
C ALA A 34 -1.29 11.90 -7.58
N TYR A 35 -2.60 11.73 -7.80
CA TYR A 35 -3.24 12.09 -9.08
C TYR A 35 -4.37 13.11 -8.95
N ASP A 36 -4.82 13.43 -7.73
CA ASP A 36 -5.96 14.32 -7.50
C ASP A 36 -5.99 14.83 -6.06
N LEU A 37 -6.76 15.91 -5.79
CA LEU A 37 -6.92 16.51 -4.47
C LEU A 37 -7.38 15.49 -3.42
N CYS A 38 -6.95 15.71 -2.19
CA CYS A 38 -7.39 14.92 -1.05
C CYS A 38 -8.84 15.21 -0.67
N HIS A 39 -9.50 14.25 -0.07
CA HIS A 39 -10.84 14.36 0.47
C HIS A 39 -10.85 13.94 1.95
N ILE A 40 -11.95 14.23 2.64
CA ILE A 40 -12.11 13.95 4.08
C ILE A 40 -11.76 12.50 4.47
N GLY A 41 -11.91 11.53 3.57
CA GLY A 41 -11.48 10.15 3.80
C GLY A 41 -9.97 10.01 3.98
N HIS A 42 -9.19 10.77 3.21
CA HIS A 42 -7.73 10.83 3.37
C HIS A 42 -7.34 11.55 4.67
N ALA A 43 -8.04 12.64 5.02
CA ALA A 43 -7.87 13.33 6.30
C ALA A 43 -8.10 12.39 7.48
N ARG A 44 -9.18 11.59 7.45
CA ARG A 44 -9.48 10.62 8.51
C ARG A 44 -8.34 9.62 8.71
N ALA A 45 -7.84 9.03 7.62
CA ALA A 45 -6.73 8.09 7.70
C ALA A 45 -5.47 8.78 8.26
N ALA A 46 -5.13 9.97 7.76
CA ALA A 46 -3.97 10.71 8.21
C ALA A 46 -4.03 11.03 9.71
N ILE A 47 -5.17 11.55 10.19
CA ILE A 47 -5.36 11.92 11.61
C ILE A 47 -5.30 10.69 12.52
N VAL A 48 -5.89 9.55 12.13
CA VAL A 48 -5.86 8.33 12.96
C VAL A 48 -4.44 7.86 13.21
N PHE A 49 -3.60 7.82 12.18
CA PHE A 49 -2.22 7.36 12.31
C PHE A 49 -1.29 8.42 12.89
N ASP A 50 -1.58 9.71 12.70
CA ASP A 50 -0.89 10.80 13.40
C ASP A 50 -1.13 10.73 14.91
N VAL A 51 -2.37 10.54 15.33
CA VAL A 51 -2.72 10.35 16.75
C VAL A 51 -2.01 9.13 17.32
N LEU A 52 -1.95 8.01 16.59
CA LEU A 52 -1.23 6.81 17.03
C LEU A 52 0.26 7.10 17.22
N ALA A 53 0.90 7.73 16.23
CA ALA A 53 2.33 8.05 16.28
C ALA A 53 2.66 8.99 17.45
N ARG A 54 1.88 10.07 17.62
CA ARG A 54 2.01 11.00 18.76
C ARG A 54 1.78 10.30 20.09
N PHE A 55 0.77 9.45 20.19
CA PHE A 55 0.49 8.72 21.42
C PHE A 55 1.61 7.76 21.78
N LEU A 56 2.18 7.03 20.82
CA LEU A 56 3.33 6.17 21.07
C LEU A 56 4.57 6.99 21.53
N ARG A 57 4.84 8.15 20.90
CA ARG A 57 5.89 9.07 21.35
C ARG A 57 5.64 9.57 22.78
N TYR A 58 4.40 9.97 23.09
CA TYR A 58 4.02 10.36 24.46
C TYR A 58 4.23 9.23 25.48
N ARG A 59 4.06 7.97 25.05
CA ARG A 59 4.32 6.78 25.88
C ARG A 59 5.80 6.42 25.98
N GLY A 60 6.69 7.21 25.38
CA GLY A 60 8.14 7.07 25.47
C GLY A 60 8.78 6.18 24.41
N TYR A 61 8.05 5.83 23.33
CA TYR A 61 8.63 5.11 22.20
C TYR A 61 9.34 6.07 21.23
N ASP A 62 10.50 5.64 20.72
CA ASP A 62 11.13 6.23 19.55
C ASP A 62 10.40 5.71 18.31
N VAL A 63 9.62 6.58 17.65
CA VAL A 63 8.71 6.19 16.57
C VAL A 63 9.30 6.54 15.21
N THR A 64 9.56 5.53 14.40
CA THR A 64 9.81 5.68 12.97
C THR A 64 8.49 5.49 12.22
N TYR A 65 7.92 6.61 11.73
CA TYR A 65 6.68 6.61 10.97
C TYR A 65 6.97 6.82 9.48
N VAL A 66 6.64 5.82 8.66
CA VAL A 66 6.83 5.82 7.21
C VAL A 66 5.47 5.89 6.54
N LYS A 67 5.29 6.84 5.62
CA LYS A 67 4.08 7.00 4.79
C LYS A 67 4.49 7.34 3.37
N ASN A 68 4.20 6.46 2.42
CA ASN A 68 4.64 6.63 1.04
C ASN A 68 3.75 7.55 0.21
N PHE A 69 4.29 7.95 -0.95
CA PHE A 69 3.52 8.45 -2.07
C PHE A 69 3.65 7.47 -3.24
N THR A 70 2.51 7.04 -3.80
CA THR A 70 2.48 6.39 -5.11
C THR A 70 2.47 7.49 -6.16
N ASP A 71 3.61 7.68 -6.82
CA ASP A 71 3.86 8.73 -7.83
C ASP A 71 3.96 8.17 -9.26
N VAL A 72 3.65 6.88 -9.43
CA VAL A 72 3.44 6.20 -10.71
C VAL A 72 2.25 5.27 -10.63
N ASP A 73 1.23 5.47 -11.46
CA ASP A 73 -0.01 4.68 -11.49
C ASP A 73 -0.78 4.96 -12.78
N ASP A 74 -1.66 4.07 -13.19
CA ASP A 74 -2.52 4.24 -14.38
C ASP A 74 -3.31 5.57 -14.34
N LYS A 75 -3.77 6.00 -13.16
CA LYS A 75 -4.52 7.26 -12.98
C LYS A 75 -3.65 8.49 -13.15
N ILE A 76 -2.38 8.41 -12.70
CA ILE A 76 -1.41 9.50 -12.90
C ILE A 76 -1.08 9.63 -14.39
N ILE A 77 -0.83 8.50 -15.08
CA ILE A 77 -0.55 8.45 -16.51
C ILE A 77 -1.71 9.06 -17.30
N ALA A 78 -2.93 8.58 -17.08
CA ALA A 78 -4.11 9.07 -17.78
C ALA A 78 -4.37 10.58 -17.53
N ARG A 79 -4.05 11.07 -16.32
CA ARG A 79 -4.15 12.50 -16.02
C ARG A 79 -3.08 13.31 -16.73
N ALA A 80 -1.85 12.84 -16.71
CA ALA A 80 -0.72 13.47 -17.38
C ALA A 80 -0.98 13.63 -18.90
N GLU A 81 -1.45 12.56 -19.54
CA GLU A 81 -1.85 12.58 -20.97
C GLU A 81 -2.95 13.60 -21.24
N ARG A 82 -4.01 13.61 -20.43
CA ARG A 82 -5.13 14.55 -20.58
C ARG A 82 -4.71 16.01 -20.41
N GLU A 83 -3.74 16.29 -19.53
CA GLU A 83 -3.29 17.64 -19.21
C GLU A 83 -2.05 18.07 -20.03
N GLY A 84 -1.48 17.18 -20.85
CA GLY A 84 -0.25 17.46 -21.61
C GLY A 84 0.97 17.70 -20.71
N ARG A 85 1.03 17.01 -19.57
CA ARG A 85 2.06 17.13 -18.54
C ARG A 85 2.81 15.81 -18.37
N THR A 86 3.95 15.85 -17.72
CA THR A 86 4.65 14.63 -17.28
C THR A 86 4.00 14.05 -16.02
N ILE A 87 4.18 12.72 -15.79
CA ILE A 87 3.71 12.06 -14.57
C ILE A 87 4.32 12.70 -13.31
N GLY A 88 5.61 13.11 -13.38
CA GLY A 88 6.29 13.79 -12.28
C GLY A 88 5.64 15.12 -11.92
N GLU A 89 5.33 15.98 -12.90
CA GLU A 89 4.65 17.26 -12.65
C GLU A 89 3.26 17.08 -12.05
N VAL A 90 2.52 16.06 -12.49
CA VAL A 90 1.22 15.72 -11.91
C VAL A 90 1.38 15.29 -10.46
N ALA A 91 2.27 14.32 -10.19
CA ALA A 91 2.52 13.81 -8.86
C ALA A 91 2.97 14.90 -7.90
N GLU A 92 3.95 15.74 -8.27
CA GLU A 92 4.42 16.86 -7.45
C GLU A 92 3.29 17.84 -7.08
N THR A 93 2.41 18.15 -8.03
CA THR A 93 1.28 19.05 -7.77
C THR A 93 0.38 18.50 -6.66
N PHE A 94 0.06 17.20 -6.72
CA PHE A 94 -0.86 16.62 -5.74
C PHE A 94 -0.19 16.18 -4.43
N ILE A 95 1.13 15.95 -4.43
CA ILE A 95 1.92 15.81 -3.20
C ILE A 95 1.97 17.14 -2.46
N ALA A 96 2.23 18.25 -3.17
CA ALA A 96 2.24 19.58 -2.54
C ALA A 96 0.87 19.93 -1.95
N ALA A 97 -0.22 19.72 -2.71
CA ALA A 97 -1.57 19.95 -2.22
C ALA A 97 -1.91 19.07 -0.99
N HIS A 98 -1.49 17.78 -1.01
CA HIS A 98 -1.64 16.90 0.17
C HIS A 98 -0.90 17.45 1.38
N ASP A 99 0.35 17.91 1.22
CA ASP A 99 1.15 18.40 2.32
C ASP A 99 0.54 19.69 2.91
N GLU A 100 -0.03 20.59 2.08
CA GLU A 100 -0.78 21.77 2.51
C GLU A 100 -2.03 21.39 3.31
N ASP A 101 -2.85 20.46 2.79
CA ASP A 101 -4.05 19.96 3.45
C ASP A 101 -3.71 19.35 4.82
N MET A 102 -2.66 18.51 4.90
CA MET A 102 -2.25 17.86 6.15
C MET A 102 -1.72 18.88 7.15
N ALA A 103 -0.96 19.87 6.70
CA ALA A 103 -0.48 20.94 7.56
C ALA A 103 -1.64 21.79 8.13
N ALA A 104 -2.64 22.11 7.30
CA ALA A 104 -3.84 22.85 7.74
C ALA A 104 -4.66 22.06 8.79
N LEU A 105 -4.66 20.72 8.70
CA LEU A 105 -5.30 19.84 9.69
C LEU A 105 -4.44 19.63 10.96
N GLY A 106 -3.24 20.17 11.03
CA GLY A 106 -2.31 19.97 12.15
C GLY A 106 -1.74 18.54 12.24
N VAL A 107 -1.77 17.79 11.15
CA VAL A 107 -1.16 16.45 11.04
C VAL A 107 0.36 16.59 10.92
N GLU A 108 1.12 15.91 11.78
CA GLU A 108 2.58 15.91 11.70
C GLU A 108 3.07 15.15 10.47
N ARG A 109 4.14 15.64 9.88
CA ARG A 109 4.79 14.94 8.78
C ARG A 109 5.36 13.59 9.26
N ALA A 110 5.21 12.55 8.45
CA ALA A 110 5.83 11.27 8.73
C ALA A 110 7.36 11.40 8.78
N THR A 111 8.03 10.52 9.53
CA THR A 111 9.50 10.50 9.66
C THR A 111 10.16 10.32 8.30
N VAL A 112 9.57 9.49 7.44
CA VAL A 112 10.01 9.22 6.08
C VAL A 112 8.80 9.20 5.15
N THR A 113 8.91 9.89 4.00
CA THR A 113 7.87 9.93 2.97
C THR A 113 8.43 9.45 1.62
N PRO A 114 8.68 8.14 1.45
CA PRO A 114 9.29 7.60 0.25
C PRO A 114 8.35 7.68 -0.97
N ARG A 115 8.93 7.77 -2.15
CA ARG A 115 8.22 7.73 -3.43
C ARG A 115 8.44 6.40 -4.14
N ALA A 116 7.42 5.89 -4.81
CA ALA A 116 7.52 4.62 -5.52
C ALA A 116 8.61 4.66 -6.61
N THR A 117 8.70 5.77 -7.35
CA THR A 117 9.70 5.92 -8.44
C THR A 117 11.16 5.89 -7.95
N GLU A 118 11.42 6.17 -6.69
CA GLU A 118 12.76 6.11 -6.08
C GLU A 118 13.17 4.68 -5.67
N HIS A 119 12.26 3.70 -5.82
CA HIS A 119 12.46 2.34 -5.30
C HIS A 119 12.33 1.24 -6.37
N ILE A 120 12.38 1.58 -7.64
CA ILE A 120 12.20 0.66 -8.78
C ILE A 120 13.18 -0.52 -8.73
N ASP A 121 14.45 -0.28 -8.46
CA ASP A 121 15.46 -1.35 -8.38
C ASP A 121 15.13 -2.37 -7.27
N GLY A 122 14.64 -1.89 -6.14
CA GLY A 122 14.17 -2.74 -5.05
C GLY A 122 12.97 -3.59 -5.44
N MET A 123 12.03 -3.01 -6.21
CA MET A 123 10.87 -3.74 -6.72
C MET A 123 11.29 -4.84 -7.71
N ILE A 124 12.20 -4.53 -8.62
CA ILE A 124 12.76 -5.51 -9.56
C ILE A 124 13.47 -6.64 -8.80
N ALA A 125 14.24 -6.33 -7.75
CA ALA A 125 14.91 -7.32 -6.93
C ALA A 125 13.92 -8.23 -6.19
N LEU A 126 12.87 -7.67 -5.60
CA LEU A 126 11.83 -8.45 -4.92
C LEU A 126 11.09 -9.37 -5.90
N ILE A 127 10.73 -8.87 -7.09
CA ILE A 127 10.09 -9.67 -8.14
C ILE A 127 10.97 -10.84 -8.57
N ARG A 128 12.28 -10.63 -8.76
CA ARG A 128 13.23 -11.73 -9.06
C ARG A 128 13.18 -12.80 -7.98
N THR A 129 13.22 -12.41 -6.70
CA THR A 129 13.13 -13.36 -5.58
C THR A 129 11.83 -14.17 -5.62
N LEU A 130 10.71 -13.53 -5.94
CA LEU A 130 9.41 -14.20 -6.07
C LEU A 130 9.36 -15.18 -7.25
N LEU A 131 9.98 -14.82 -8.38
CA LEU A 131 10.13 -15.70 -9.54
C LEU A 131 11.01 -16.92 -9.22
N GLU A 132 12.17 -16.72 -8.58
CA GLU A 132 13.10 -17.78 -8.17
C GLU A 132 12.43 -18.76 -7.19
N LYS A 133 11.54 -18.27 -6.33
CA LYS A 133 10.75 -19.10 -5.40
C LYS A 133 9.51 -19.73 -6.04
N GLY A 134 9.26 -19.47 -7.32
CA GLY A 134 8.12 -20.01 -8.04
C GLY A 134 6.77 -19.40 -7.61
N LEU A 135 6.77 -18.25 -6.91
CA LEU A 135 5.57 -17.55 -6.47
C LEU A 135 5.05 -16.55 -7.52
N ALA A 136 5.81 -16.34 -8.59
CA ALA A 136 5.45 -15.47 -9.69
C ALA A 136 5.76 -16.13 -11.03
N TYR A 137 5.21 -15.58 -12.12
CA TYR A 137 5.46 -16.03 -13.50
C TYR A 137 5.42 -14.87 -14.48
N VAL A 138 6.08 -15.04 -15.64
CA VAL A 138 6.19 -14.02 -16.69
C VAL A 138 5.29 -14.39 -17.86
N VAL A 139 4.54 -13.43 -18.38
CA VAL A 139 3.74 -13.57 -19.61
C VAL A 139 3.85 -12.29 -20.43
N ASP A 140 4.42 -12.38 -21.65
CA ASP A 140 4.52 -11.27 -22.61
C ASP A 140 5.08 -9.95 -22.03
N GLY A 141 6.10 -10.04 -21.17
CA GLY A 141 6.71 -8.88 -20.54
C GLY A 141 6.02 -8.38 -19.26
N ASP A 142 4.83 -8.90 -18.94
CA ASP A 142 4.19 -8.70 -17.65
C ASP A 142 4.67 -9.76 -16.65
N VAL A 143 4.69 -9.43 -15.35
CA VAL A 143 4.95 -10.41 -14.28
C VAL A 143 3.78 -10.43 -13.32
N TYR A 144 3.25 -11.62 -13.04
CA TYR A 144 2.12 -11.83 -12.14
C TYR A 144 2.53 -12.65 -10.93
N TYR A 145 1.94 -12.32 -9.79
CA TYR A 145 2.01 -13.15 -8.57
C TYR A 145 0.98 -14.27 -8.67
N ALA A 146 1.38 -15.50 -8.40
CA ALA A 146 0.52 -16.69 -8.42
C ALA A 146 -0.08 -16.91 -7.01
N VAL A 147 -1.29 -16.39 -6.76
CA VAL A 147 -1.89 -16.36 -5.41
C VAL A 147 -2.09 -17.73 -4.79
N GLU A 148 -2.41 -18.75 -5.60
CA GLU A 148 -2.63 -20.12 -5.13
C GLU A 148 -1.35 -20.78 -4.58
N ARG A 149 -0.18 -20.26 -4.93
CA ARG A 149 1.10 -20.80 -4.46
C ARG A 149 1.52 -20.28 -3.08
N PHE A 150 0.80 -19.29 -2.56
CA PHE A 150 1.00 -18.78 -1.20
C PHE A 150 -0.08 -19.29 -0.26
N ALA A 151 0.23 -20.33 0.52
CA ALA A 151 -0.72 -21.01 1.40
C ALA A 151 -1.40 -20.10 2.45
N GLY A 152 -0.80 -18.94 2.75
CA GLY A 152 -1.33 -17.95 3.70
C GLY A 152 -2.23 -16.89 3.08
N TYR A 153 -2.56 -16.98 1.77
CA TYR A 153 -3.38 -15.97 1.12
C TYR A 153 -4.81 -15.94 1.69
N GLY A 154 -5.27 -14.74 2.03
CA GLY A 154 -6.58 -14.55 2.65
C GLY A 154 -6.56 -14.45 4.17
N LYS A 155 -5.40 -14.60 4.82
CA LYS A 155 -5.33 -14.59 6.29
C LYS A 155 -5.69 -13.26 6.95
N LEU A 156 -5.45 -12.12 6.28
CA LEU A 156 -5.79 -10.80 6.79
C LEU A 156 -7.27 -10.49 6.58
N SER A 157 -7.77 -10.70 5.37
CA SER A 157 -9.19 -10.49 5.02
C SER A 157 -10.10 -11.50 5.71
N GLY A 158 -9.58 -12.69 6.02
CA GLY A 158 -10.30 -13.80 6.58
C GLY A 158 -11.30 -14.43 5.61
N ARG A 159 -11.04 -14.29 4.31
CA ARG A 159 -11.84 -14.83 3.22
C ARG A 159 -11.08 -15.93 2.50
N GLY A 160 -11.78 -16.96 2.06
CA GLY A 160 -11.24 -17.95 1.13
C GLY A 160 -11.14 -17.40 -0.29
N LEU A 161 -10.27 -18.00 -1.14
CA LEU A 161 -10.09 -17.57 -2.53
C LEU A 161 -11.42 -17.55 -3.32
N GLU A 162 -12.32 -18.53 -3.11
CA GLU A 162 -13.62 -18.58 -3.77
C GLU A 162 -14.54 -17.41 -3.40
N GLU A 163 -14.55 -17.00 -2.12
CA GLU A 163 -15.34 -15.84 -1.67
C GLU A 163 -14.79 -14.53 -2.22
N MET A 164 -13.46 -14.45 -2.36
CA MET A 164 -12.81 -13.30 -2.96
C MET A 164 -13.12 -13.18 -4.45
N LEU A 165 -13.11 -14.30 -5.18
CA LEU A 165 -13.52 -14.37 -6.59
C LEU A 165 -14.95 -13.86 -6.79
N ALA A 166 -15.88 -14.26 -5.93
CA ALA A 166 -17.30 -13.87 -6.04
C ALA A 166 -17.55 -12.38 -5.77
N GLY A 167 -16.65 -11.71 -5.01
CA GLY A 167 -16.79 -10.31 -4.61
C GLY A 167 -15.87 -9.31 -5.33
N ALA A 168 -14.91 -9.78 -6.11
CA ALA A 168 -13.94 -8.93 -6.76
C ALA A 168 -14.42 -8.46 -8.14
N ARG A 169 -14.24 -7.16 -8.43
CA ARG A 169 -14.23 -6.68 -9.82
C ARG A 169 -12.93 -7.15 -10.45
N ILE A 170 -12.98 -8.34 -11.05
CA ILE A 170 -11.83 -8.93 -11.72
C ILE A 170 -11.88 -8.48 -13.17
N ASP A 171 -10.86 -7.73 -13.60
CA ASP A 171 -10.57 -7.57 -15.02
C ASP A 171 -10.15 -8.93 -15.55
N VAL A 172 -11.01 -9.49 -16.41
CA VAL A 172 -10.70 -10.74 -17.10
C VAL A 172 -9.50 -10.46 -18.03
N ASN A 173 -8.32 -10.84 -17.57
CA ASN A 173 -7.11 -10.78 -18.38
C ASN A 173 -6.73 -12.22 -18.74
N GLU A 174 -6.84 -12.56 -20.01
CA GLU A 174 -6.53 -13.89 -20.55
C GLU A 174 -5.08 -14.33 -20.31
N LYS A 175 -4.19 -13.40 -19.97
CA LYS A 175 -2.79 -13.67 -19.61
C LYS A 175 -2.61 -14.28 -18.22
N LYS A 176 -3.60 -14.16 -17.34
CA LYS A 176 -3.49 -14.66 -15.97
C LYS A 176 -3.84 -16.14 -15.89
N THR A 177 -3.02 -16.91 -15.16
CA THR A 177 -3.29 -18.31 -14.86
C THR A 177 -4.49 -18.48 -13.94
N ASN A 178 -4.64 -17.59 -12.95
CA ASN A 178 -5.79 -17.49 -12.07
C ASN A 178 -6.32 -16.05 -12.08
N PRO A 179 -7.64 -15.83 -12.14
CA PRO A 179 -8.22 -14.48 -12.13
C PRO A 179 -7.78 -13.62 -10.93
N MET A 180 -7.46 -14.23 -9.79
CA MET A 180 -6.99 -13.54 -8.59
C MET A 180 -5.51 -13.14 -8.65
N ASP A 181 -4.73 -13.68 -9.59
CA ASP A 181 -3.33 -13.30 -9.76
C ASP A 181 -3.22 -11.78 -10.02
N PHE A 182 -2.23 -11.15 -9.46
CA PHE A 182 -2.08 -9.71 -9.55
C PHE A 182 -0.72 -9.31 -10.13
N ALA A 183 -0.70 -8.17 -10.83
CA ALA A 183 0.50 -7.71 -11.49
C ALA A 183 1.55 -7.25 -10.48
N LEU A 184 2.77 -7.75 -10.65
CA LEU A 184 3.99 -7.27 -9.99
C LEU A 184 4.74 -6.29 -10.89
N TRP A 185 4.72 -6.52 -12.20
CA TRP A 185 5.30 -5.70 -13.25
C TRP A 185 4.39 -5.65 -14.45
N LYS A 186 4.20 -4.49 -15.04
CA LYS A 186 3.41 -4.28 -16.25
C LYS A 186 4.31 -3.74 -17.35
N GLY A 187 4.35 -4.40 -18.50
CA GLY A 187 5.02 -3.90 -19.68
C GLY A 187 4.44 -2.54 -20.12
N SER A 188 5.31 -1.56 -20.38
CA SER A 188 4.87 -0.25 -20.84
C SER A 188 4.48 -0.29 -22.32
N LYS A 189 3.39 0.38 -22.65
CA LYS A 189 3.01 0.64 -24.04
C LYS A 189 3.88 1.75 -24.65
N PRO A 190 3.96 1.85 -25.97
CA PRO A 190 4.64 2.97 -26.63
C PRO A 190 4.10 4.32 -26.13
N GLY A 191 5.02 5.19 -25.67
CA GLY A 191 4.66 6.50 -25.10
C GLY A 191 4.40 6.53 -23.59
N GLU A 192 4.15 5.38 -22.96
CA GLU A 192 4.00 5.31 -21.51
C GLU A 192 5.35 5.39 -20.78
N PRO A 193 5.38 5.95 -19.56
CA PRO A 193 6.57 5.91 -18.71
C PRO A 193 6.93 4.46 -18.38
N GLY A 194 8.22 4.19 -18.26
CA GLY A 194 8.68 2.86 -17.90
C GLY A 194 10.16 2.81 -17.64
N TRP A 195 10.55 1.83 -16.85
CA TRP A 195 11.93 1.54 -16.44
C TRP A 195 12.38 0.22 -17.07
N ASP A 196 13.67 0.11 -17.32
CA ASP A 196 14.24 -1.12 -17.83
C ASP A 196 14.20 -2.22 -16.76
N SER A 197 13.84 -3.43 -17.19
CA SER A 197 13.79 -4.60 -16.33
C SER A 197 14.22 -5.86 -17.09
N PRO A 198 14.48 -6.98 -16.42
CA PRO A 198 14.76 -8.26 -17.09
C PRO A 198 13.62 -8.78 -17.97
N TRP A 199 12.42 -8.28 -17.76
CA TRP A 199 11.20 -8.70 -18.49
C TRP A 199 10.82 -7.74 -19.61
N GLY A 200 11.60 -6.67 -19.79
CA GLY A 200 11.35 -5.59 -20.72
C GLY A 200 11.06 -4.28 -20.03
N LYS A 201 10.92 -3.21 -20.82
CA LYS A 201 10.55 -1.89 -20.31
C LYS A 201 9.13 -1.91 -19.75
N GLY A 202 8.95 -1.43 -18.52
CA GLY A 202 7.68 -1.48 -17.84
C GLY A 202 7.63 -0.66 -16.57
N ARG A 203 6.63 -0.91 -15.76
CA ARG A 203 6.40 -0.23 -14.47
C ARG A 203 5.91 -1.21 -13.41
N PRO A 204 6.11 -0.91 -12.12
CA PRO A 204 5.65 -1.79 -11.04
C PRO A 204 4.11 -1.88 -11.00
N GLY A 205 3.62 -3.01 -10.51
CA GLY A 205 2.27 -3.14 -10.02
C GLY A 205 2.10 -2.35 -8.71
N TRP A 206 0.87 -1.96 -8.40
CA TRP A 206 0.58 -1.11 -7.23
C TRP A 206 0.99 -1.71 -5.88
N HIS A 207 0.87 -3.03 -5.72
CA HIS A 207 1.07 -3.68 -4.41
C HIS A 207 2.54 -3.86 -4.05
N ILE A 208 3.45 -3.99 -5.03
CA ILE A 208 4.88 -4.25 -4.78
C ILE A 208 5.59 -3.02 -4.18
N GLU A 209 5.06 -1.83 -4.43
CA GLU A 209 5.61 -0.56 -3.97
C GLU A 209 5.73 -0.53 -2.44
N CYS A 210 4.60 -0.77 -1.74
CA CYS A 210 4.55 -0.73 -0.28
C CYS A 210 5.35 -1.85 0.36
N SER A 211 5.39 -3.04 -0.24
CA SER A 211 6.24 -4.15 0.22
C SER A 211 7.72 -3.76 0.24
N VAL A 212 8.20 -3.13 -0.84
CA VAL A 212 9.61 -2.72 -0.96
C VAL A 212 9.92 -1.52 -0.07
N MET A 213 9.07 -0.51 -0.08
CA MET A 213 9.31 0.68 0.73
C MET A 213 9.24 0.39 2.23
N SER A 214 8.29 -0.42 2.69
CA SER A 214 8.22 -0.82 4.09
C SER A 214 9.46 -1.61 4.52
N GLN A 215 9.88 -2.58 3.72
CA GLN A 215 11.09 -3.37 3.97
C GLN A 215 12.35 -2.49 4.00
N ARG A 216 12.47 -1.52 3.09
CA ARG A 216 13.63 -0.63 3.01
C ARG A 216 13.84 0.19 4.27
N TYR A 217 12.77 0.69 4.88
CA TYR A 217 12.85 1.63 6.00
C TYR A 217 12.61 0.99 7.37
N LEU A 218 11.94 -0.16 7.43
CA LEU A 218 11.55 -0.80 8.68
C LEU A 218 12.04 -2.25 8.81
N GLY A 219 12.61 -2.82 7.75
CA GLY A 219 13.11 -4.21 7.72
C GLY A 219 12.03 -5.22 7.28
N ASP A 220 12.42 -6.51 7.25
CA ASP A 220 11.57 -7.61 6.78
C ASP A 220 10.29 -7.78 7.62
N THR A 221 10.37 -7.45 8.90
CA THR A 221 9.26 -7.46 9.84
C THR A 221 9.28 -6.17 10.63
N PHE A 222 8.13 -5.52 10.77
CA PHE A 222 7.99 -4.30 11.57
C PHE A 222 6.76 -4.35 12.48
N ASP A 223 6.56 -3.30 13.32
CA ASP A 223 5.58 -3.37 14.40
C ASP A 223 4.15 -3.18 13.92
N ILE A 224 3.87 -2.11 13.17
CA ILE A 224 2.49 -1.72 12.82
C ILE A 224 2.40 -1.40 11.34
N HIS A 225 1.49 -2.07 10.64
CA HIS A 225 1.06 -1.73 9.28
C HIS A 225 -0.36 -1.16 9.31
N GLY A 226 -0.57 -0.02 8.66
CA GLY A 226 -1.83 0.69 8.70
C GLY A 226 -2.35 1.20 7.37
N GLY A 227 -3.67 1.47 7.33
CA GLY A 227 -4.36 2.06 6.18
C GLY A 227 -5.88 2.13 6.36
N GLY A 228 -6.60 2.49 5.31
CA GLY A 228 -8.06 2.39 5.28
C GLY A 228 -8.54 0.93 5.24
N GLU A 229 -9.74 0.67 5.72
CA GLU A 229 -10.31 -0.71 5.70
C GLU A 229 -10.49 -1.26 4.27
N ASP A 230 -10.53 -0.40 3.25
CA ASP A 230 -10.56 -0.79 1.84
C ASP A 230 -9.22 -1.35 1.35
N LEU A 231 -8.14 -1.10 2.06
CA LEU A 231 -6.83 -1.66 1.76
C LEU A 231 -6.63 -3.08 2.31
N ILE A 232 -7.47 -3.53 3.26
CA ILE A 232 -7.39 -4.90 3.78
C ILE A 232 -7.32 -5.89 2.62
N PHE A 233 -8.21 -5.72 1.64
CA PHE A 233 -8.25 -6.52 0.43
C PHE A 233 -8.57 -5.65 -0.79
N PRO A 234 -7.81 -5.76 -1.89
CA PRO A 234 -6.71 -6.74 -2.07
C PRO A 234 -5.33 -6.25 -1.61
N HIS A 235 -5.13 -4.96 -1.33
CA HIS A 235 -3.80 -4.33 -1.25
C HIS A 235 -2.90 -4.94 -0.16
N HIS A 236 -3.31 -4.89 1.10
CA HIS A 236 -2.50 -5.41 2.22
C HIS A 236 -2.39 -6.94 2.21
N GLU A 237 -3.41 -7.65 1.74
CA GLU A 237 -3.32 -9.09 1.53
C GLU A 237 -2.24 -9.44 0.50
N ASN A 238 -2.16 -8.66 -0.59
CA ASN A 238 -1.14 -8.82 -1.63
C ASN A 238 0.26 -8.44 -1.12
N GLU A 239 0.38 -7.41 -0.28
CA GLU A 239 1.66 -7.07 0.35
C GLU A 239 2.17 -8.20 1.26
N ILE A 240 1.26 -8.82 2.04
CA ILE A 240 1.59 -10.01 2.83
C ILE A 240 2.13 -11.12 1.93
N ALA A 241 1.42 -11.44 0.87
CA ALA A 241 1.81 -12.50 -0.05
C ALA A 241 3.20 -12.23 -0.66
N GLN A 242 3.46 -11.01 -1.10
CA GLN A 242 4.75 -10.60 -1.65
C GLN A 242 5.88 -10.70 -0.62
N SER A 243 5.71 -10.02 0.51
CA SER A 243 6.78 -9.88 1.50
C SER A 243 7.05 -11.19 2.24
N GLU A 244 6.00 -11.87 2.70
CA GLU A 244 6.16 -13.14 3.41
C GLU A 244 6.55 -14.29 2.46
N GLY A 245 6.06 -14.28 1.23
CA GLY A 245 6.50 -15.19 0.19
C GLY A 245 7.98 -15.05 -0.10
N ALA A 246 8.48 -13.83 -0.18
CA ALA A 246 9.90 -13.56 -0.41
C ALA A 246 10.80 -13.87 0.78
N THR A 247 10.40 -13.48 2.00
CA THR A 247 11.25 -13.54 3.19
C THR A 247 11.03 -14.76 4.06
N GLY A 248 9.85 -15.37 4.01
CA GLY A 248 9.41 -16.42 4.93
C GLY A 248 9.12 -15.90 6.35
N ARG A 249 9.00 -14.59 6.54
CA ARG A 249 8.77 -13.91 7.83
C ARG A 249 7.49 -13.10 7.78
N PRO A 250 6.78 -12.93 8.91
CA PRO A 250 5.64 -12.00 8.98
C PRO A 250 6.03 -10.58 8.59
N LEU A 251 5.23 -9.93 7.73
CA LEU A 251 5.50 -8.54 7.31
C LEU A 251 5.32 -7.57 8.46
N ALA A 252 4.19 -7.65 9.18
CA ALA A 252 3.91 -6.79 10.33
C ALA A 252 3.28 -7.57 11.47
N ARG A 253 3.54 -7.11 12.71
CA ARG A 253 2.98 -7.74 13.92
C ARG A 253 1.54 -7.32 14.17
N VAL A 254 1.22 -6.04 13.93
CA VAL A 254 -0.10 -5.46 14.15
C VAL A 254 -0.58 -4.82 12.86
N TRP A 255 -1.78 -5.19 12.43
CA TRP A 255 -2.47 -4.61 11.29
C TRP A 255 -3.59 -3.71 11.78
N MET A 256 -3.55 -2.42 11.44
CA MET A 256 -4.53 -1.43 11.88
C MET A 256 -5.25 -0.80 10.69
N HIS A 257 -6.59 -0.76 10.77
CA HIS A 257 -7.41 -0.17 9.71
C HIS A 257 -8.42 0.80 10.28
N ASN A 258 -8.48 2.00 9.68
CA ASN A 258 -9.52 2.96 9.97
C ASN A 258 -10.75 2.71 9.09
N GLY A 259 -11.93 2.85 9.67
CA GLY A 259 -13.18 2.73 8.93
C GLY A 259 -13.44 3.89 7.95
N PHE A 260 -14.40 3.71 7.06
CA PHE A 260 -14.79 4.72 6.06
C PHE A 260 -15.47 5.95 6.67
N VAL A 261 -15.29 7.09 6.01
CA VAL A 261 -16.26 8.19 6.12
C VAL A 261 -17.48 7.81 5.26
N ARG A 262 -18.67 7.95 5.84
CA ARG A 262 -19.91 7.62 5.16
C ARG A 262 -20.76 8.86 4.99
N VAL A 263 -21.36 9.02 3.81
CA VAL A 263 -22.36 10.04 3.49
C VAL A 263 -23.66 9.32 3.18
N ASN A 264 -24.71 9.61 3.92
CA ASN A 264 -26.02 8.94 3.77
C ASN A 264 -25.94 7.39 3.83
N LYS A 265 -25.11 6.85 4.73
CA LYS A 265 -24.83 5.41 4.93
C LYS A 265 -23.96 4.75 3.83
N GLU A 266 -23.62 5.44 2.76
CA GLU A 266 -22.74 4.96 1.70
C GLU A 266 -21.29 5.39 1.94
N LYS A 267 -20.32 4.59 1.45
CA LYS A 267 -18.90 4.97 1.46
C LYS A 267 -18.73 6.27 0.68
N MET A 268 -18.06 7.25 1.29
CA MET A 268 -17.62 8.44 0.56
C MET A 268 -16.51 8.09 -0.42
N SER A 269 -16.68 8.36 -1.70
CA SER A 269 -15.69 8.11 -2.73
C SER A 269 -15.79 9.05 -3.92
N LYS A 270 -14.68 9.25 -4.62
CA LYS A 270 -14.63 10.05 -5.86
C LYS A 270 -15.49 9.43 -6.96
N SER A 271 -15.51 8.12 -7.07
CA SER A 271 -16.29 7.39 -8.10
C SER A 271 -17.80 7.53 -7.93
N LEU A 272 -18.28 7.79 -6.71
CA LEU A 272 -19.71 8.04 -6.42
C LEU A 272 -20.07 9.52 -6.47
N GLY A 273 -19.09 10.42 -6.61
CA GLY A 273 -19.33 11.87 -6.63
C GLY A 273 -19.86 12.44 -5.31
N ASN A 274 -19.85 11.67 -4.22
CA ASN A 274 -20.38 12.03 -2.91
C ASN A 274 -19.29 12.44 -1.91
N PHE A 275 -18.19 12.99 -2.40
CA PHE A 275 -17.03 13.36 -1.57
C PHE A 275 -16.91 14.89 -1.42
N SER A 276 -16.25 15.29 -0.33
CA SER A 276 -15.80 16.68 -0.10
C SER A 276 -14.29 16.69 -0.02
N THR A 277 -13.65 17.64 -0.68
CA THR A 277 -12.22 17.95 -0.50
C THR A 277 -11.94 18.47 0.90
N ILE A 278 -10.70 18.48 1.30
CA ILE A 278 -10.24 19.10 2.56
C ILE A 278 -10.22 20.61 2.40
#